data_6f045ce7f91ed8935b083b42ba30ed46
#
_entry.id   6f045ce7f91ed8935b083b42ba30ed46
#
_cell.length_a   1.000
_cell.length_b   1.000
_cell.length_c   1.000
_cell.angle_alpha   90.00
_cell.angle_beta   90.00
_cell.angle_gamma   90.00
#
_symmetry.space_group_name_H-M   'P 1'
#
loop_
_entity.id
_entity.type
_entity.pdbx_description
1 polymer ?
#
loop_
_entity_poly.entity_id
_entity_poly.type
_entity_poly.pdbx_seq_one_letter_code
_entity_poly.pdbx_strand_id
1 'polypeptide(L)'
;MRGVRLDHATINTNTLEDTIAFYSHFLNLTPGWRPDFGFPGAWLYPADGDYAIVHLIQTAPADQGGMFDHVAFRGENLPAYLAKLDARGGWFQAQAVPGTPFTQVHHYDPNGVKIEVAFEEPLDQSSPTWGE
;
A
#
# COMPACT_ATOMS: atom_id res chain seq x y z
N MET A 1 -2.06 -27.00 -13.15
CA MET A 1 -1.68 -25.86 -12.27
C MET A 1 -2.72 -25.71 -11.18
N ARG A 2 -2.29 -25.61 -9.95
CA ARG A 2 -3.19 -25.20 -8.87
C ARG A 2 -3.54 -23.74 -9.03
N GLY A 3 -4.51 -23.24 -8.29
CA GLY A 3 -4.93 -21.84 -8.37
C GLY A 3 -3.75 -20.87 -8.33
N VAL A 4 -3.85 -19.81 -9.08
CA VAL A 4 -2.82 -18.75 -9.10
C VAL A 4 -3.02 -17.79 -7.93
N ARG A 5 -1.94 -17.11 -7.54
CA ARG A 5 -1.95 -16.09 -6.50
C ARG A 5 -1.24 -14.85 -7.01
N LEU A 6 -1.61 -13.72 -6.47
CA LEU A 6 -0.83 -12.52 -6.71
C LEU A 6 0.55 -12.69 -6.06
N ASP A 7 1.61 -12.50 -6.84
CA ASP A 7 2.99 -12.60 -6.35
C ASP A 7 3.48 -11.25 -5.85
N HIS A 8 3.42 -10.24 -6.70
CA HIS A 8 3.85 -8.89 -6.34
C HIS A 8 3.21 -7.85 -7.25
N ALA A 9 3.27 -6.61 -6.81
CA ALA A 9 2.99 -5.45 -7.65
C ALA A 9 4.29 -4.69 -7.88
N THR A 10 4.50 -4.19 -9.08
CA THR A 10 5.65 -3.36 -9.41
C THR A 10 5.20 -1.92 -9.59
N ILE A 11 5.88 -1.01 -8.93
CA ILE A 11 5.57 0.41 -8.93
C ILE A 11 6.78 1.18 -9.44
N ASN A 12 6.58 1.96 -10.48
CA ASN A 12 7.57 2.90 -10.96
C ASN A 12 7.53 4.17 -10.11
N THR A 13 8.69 4.66 -9.72
CA THR A 13 8.77 5.86 -8.89
C THR A 13 9.97 6.71 -9.28
N ASN A 14 9.81 8.02 -9.25
CA ASN A 14 10.92 8.95 -9.36
C ASN A 14 11.41 9.43 -7.98
N THR A 15 10.79 8.95 -6.89
CA THR A 15 11.12 9.29 -5.51
C THR A 15 11.31 8.03 -4.69
N LEU A 16 12.36 7.27 -4.99
CA LEU A 16 12.56 5.92 -4.44
C LEU A 16 12.57 5.91 -2.90
N GLU A 17 13.37 6.80 -2.29
CA GLU A 17 13.50 6.82 -0.82
C GLU A 17 12.19 7.18 -0.12
N ASP A 18 11.47 8.17 -0.65
CA ASP A 18 10.16 8.56 -0.10
C ASP A 18 9.14 7.42 -0.23
N THR A 19 9.20 6.69 -1.35
CA THR A 19 8.29 5.57 -1.58
C THR A 19 8.61 4.40 -0.65
N ILE A 20 9.90 4.09 -0.45
CA ILE A 20 10.30 3.07 0.53
C ILE A 20 9.78 3.46 1.93
N ALA A 21 9.99 4.71 2.33
CA ALA A 21 9.54 5.19 3.64
C ALA A 21 8.03 5.07 3.79
N PHE A 22 7.28 5.38 2.73
CA PHE A 22 5.82 5.25 2.73
C PHE A 22 5.38 3.80 3.01
N TYR A 23 5.89 2.85 2.22
CA TYR A 23 5.48 1.46 2.36
C TYR A 23 5.97 0.84 3.68
N SER A 24 7.10 1.28 4.20
CA SER A 24 7.56 0.88 5.53
C SER A 24 6.64 1.40 6.63
N HIS A 25 6.28 2.68 6.56
CA HIS A 25 5.48 3.33 7.59
C HIS A 25 4.04 2.81 7.63
N PHE A 26 3.39 2.74 6.47
CA PHE A 26 1.97 2.40 6.41
C PHE A 26 1.72 0.90 6.33
N LEU A 27 2.56 0.14 5.65
CA LEU A 27 2.29 -1.27 5.37
C LEU A 27 3.30 -2.22 6.00
N ASN A 28 4.25 -1.72 6.81
CA ASN A 28 5.28 -2.52 7.46
C ASN A 28 6.09 -3.37 6.48
N LEU A 29 6.30 -2.87 5.27
CA LEU A 29 7.14 -3.52 4.29
C LEU A 29 8.57 -3.01 4.44
N THR A 30 9.54 -3.91 4.43
CA THR A 30 10.94 -3.60 4.67
C THR A 30 11.77 -3.92 3.45
N PRO A 31 12.68 -3.02 3.01
CA PRO A 31 13.61 -3.34 1.93
C PRO A 31 14.49 -4.54 2.32
N GLY A 32 14.68 -5.43 1.38
CA GLY A 32 15.52 -6.60 1.56
C GLY A 32 16.31 -6.91 0.31
N TRP A 33 16.77 -8.16 0.20
CA TRP A 33 17.56 -8.60 -0.93
C TRP A 33 16.84 -8.33 -2.27
N ARG A 34 17.61 -7.86 -3.22
CA ARG A 34 17.17 -7.60 -4.59
C ARG A 34 18.32 -7.94 -5.55
N PRO A 35 18.07 -8.65 -6.66
CA PRO A 35 19.12 -8.85 -7.64
C PRO A 35 19.71 -7.54 -8.15
N ASP A 36 20.97 -7.56 -8.53
CA ASP A 36 21.61 -6.40 -9.13
C ASP A 36 21.21 -6.31 -10.62
N PHE A 37 20.17 -5.54 -10.88
CA PHE A 37 19.68 -5.33 -12.25
C PHE A 37 20.44 -4.25 -13.00
N GLY A 38 21.38 -3.53 -12.34
CA GLY A 38 22.08 -2.42 -12.94
C GLY A 38 21.32 -1.11 -12.95
N PHE A 39 20.18 -1.03 -12.27
CA PHE A 39 19.40 0.20 -12.10
C PHE A 39 18.81 0.26 -10.67
N PRO A 40 18.56 1.47 -10.13
CA PRO A 40 18.06 1.60 -8.78
C PRO A 40 16.62 1.10 -8.61
N GLY A 41 16.36 0.53 -7.46
CA GLY A 41 15.06 0.05 -7.07
C GLY A 41 15.10 -0.58 -5.69
N ALA A 42 13.99 -1.17 -5.27
CA ALA A 42 13.90 -1.86 -4.00
C ALA A 42 12.87 -2.98 -4.09
N TRP A 43 13.13 -4.04 -3.37
CA TRP A 43 12.16 -5.11 -3.15
C TRP A 43 11.73 -5.06 -1.69
N LEU A 44 10.42 -4.96 -1.46
CA LEU A 44 9.85 -4.76 -0.13
C LEU A 44 9.17 -6.02 0.35
N TYR A 45 9.52 -6.43 1.57
CA TYR A 45 9.11 -7.70 2.16
C TYR A 45 8.19 -7.47 3.36
N PRO A 46 7.10 -8.25 3.49
CA PRO A 46 6.32 -8.23 4.72
C PRO A 46 7.11 -8.83 5.88
N ALA A 47 6.72 -8.47 7.12
CA ALA A 47 7.43 -8.91 8.31
C ALA A 47 7.43 -10.43 8.47
N ASP A 48 6.36 -11.10 8.05
CA ASP A 48 6.18 -12.54 8.18
C ASP A 48 6.36 -13.30 6.86
N GLY A 49 6.81 -12.62 5.81
CA GLY A 49 6.97 -13.22 4.49
C GLY A 49 8.42 -13.37 4.08
N ASP A 50 8.67 -14.34 3.23
CA ASP A 50 10.03 -14.64 2.73
C ASP A 50 10.22 -14.24 1.28
N TYR A 51 9.22 -13.60 0.66
CA TYR A 51 9.37 -13.03 -0.67
C TYR A 51 8.80 -11.61 -0.72
N ALA A 52 9.33 -10.81 -1.67
CA ALA A 52 8.94 -9.42 -1.81
C ALA A 52 7.59 -9.32 -2.52
N ILE A 53 6.65 -8.57 -1.92
CA ILE A 53 5.32 -8.39 -2.50
C ILE A 53 5.16 -7.04 -3.19
N VAL A 54 6.07 -6.10 -3.00
CA VAL A 54 6.13 -4.84 -3.74
C VAL A 54 7.54 -4.68 -4.29
N HIS A 55 7.63 -4.44 -5.58
CA HIS A 55 8.89 -4.13 -6.26
C HIS A 55 8.84 -2.67 -6.69
N LEU A 56 9.88 -1.92 -6.38
CA LEU A 56 10.00 -0.53 -6.77
C LEU A 56 11.11 -0.39 -7.81
N ILE A 57 10.85 0.41 -8.84
CA ILE A 57 11.83 0.73 -9.87
C ILE A 57 11.95 2.25 -9.95
N GLN A 58 13.18 2.76 -9.80
CA GLN A 58 13.44 4.19 -9.98
C GLN A 58 13.34 4.53 -11.47
N THR A 59 12.42 5.42 -11.82
CA THR A 59 12.20 5.84 -13.20
C THR A 59 12.04 7.34 -13.26
N ALA A 60 11.96 7.89 -14.48
CA ALA A 60 11.48 9.25 -14.68
C ALA A 60 9.98 9.33 -14.30
N PRO A 61 9.46 10.53 -13.97
CA PRO A 61 8.04 10.70 -13.70
C PRO A 61 7.19 10.20 -14.88
N ALA A 62 6.09 9.52 -14.56
CA ALA A 62 5.19 8.97 -15.55
C ALA A 62 3.75 9.36 -15.22
N ASP A 63 2.89 9.31 -16.24
CA ASP A 63 1.46 9.52 -16.05
C ASP A 63 0.82 8.37 -15.29
N GLN A 64 -0.38 8.60 -14.79
CA GLN A 64 -1.18 7.61 -14.08
C GLN A 64 -1.43 6.36 -14.92
N GLY A 65 -1.51 5.24 -14.27
CA GLY A 65 -1.40 3.91 -14.83
C GLY A 65 -2.56 3.33 -15.62
N GLY A 66 -3.25 4.09 -16.45
CA GLY A 66 -4.18 3.52 -17.43
C GLY A 66 -5.40 2.83 -16.82
N MET A 67 -5.65 1.57 -17.23
CA MET A 67 -6.83 0.82 -16.80
C MET A 67 -6.70 0.19 -15.41
N PHE A 68 -5.52 0.21 -14.83
CA PHE A 68 -5.27 -0.36 -13.50
C PHE A 68 -5.76 0.62 -12.42
N ASP A 69 -6.70 0.20 -11.57
CA ASP A 69 -7.30 1.09 -10.58
C ASP A 69 -6.50 1.15 -9.28
N HIS A 70 -6.26 0.01 -8.65
CA HIS A 70 -5.58 -0.02 -7.35
C HIS A 70 -4.98 -1.39 -7.06
N VAL A 71 -4.15 -1.43 -6.01
CA VAL A 71 -3.66 -2.67 -5.42
C VAL A 71 -4.17 -2.75 -3.98
N ALA A 72 -4.57 -3.94 -3.54
CA ALA A 72 -5.14 -4.15 -2.23
C ALA A 72 -4.26 -5.03 -1.36
N PHE A 73 -4.16 -4.65 -0.09
CA PHE A 73 -3.44 -5.38 0.96
C PHE A 73 -4.41 -5.74 2.08
N ARG A 74 -4.10 -6.76 2.85
CA ARG A 74 -4.83 -7.09 4.07
C ARG A 74 -4.06 -6.52 5.26
N GLY A 75 -4.74 -5.75 6.12
CA GLY A 75 -4.11 -5.14 7.29
C GLY A 75 -4.77 -5.54 8.60
N GLU A 76 -4.15 -5.13 9.70
CA GLU A 76 -4.61 -5.31 11.06
C GLU A 76 -4.52 -3.99 11.82
N ASN A 77 -5.36 -3.82 12.83
CA ASN A 77 -5.42 -2.64 13.69
C ASN A 77 -5.86 -1.39 12.91
N LEU A 78 -7.13 -1.41 12.49
CA LEU A 78 -7.76 -0.32 11.76
C LEU A 78 -7.64 1.04 12.46
N PRO A 79 -7.91 1.18 13.78
CA PRO A 79 -7.81 2.49 14.41
C PRO A 79 -6.41 3.10 14.32
N ALA A 80 -5.37 2.31 14.50
CA ALA A 80 -3.99 2.79 14.38
C ALA A 80 -3.67 3.23 12.95
N TYR A 81 -4.17 2.50 11.97
CA TYR A 81 -3.95 2.84 10.56
C TYR A 81 -4.60 4.18 10.19
N LEU A 82 -5.86 4.36 10.61
CA LEU A 82 -6.58 5.62 10.35
C LEU A 82 -5.91 6.80 11.04
N ALA A 83 -5.39 6.61 12.26
CA ALA A 83 -4.65 7.66 12.95
C ALA A 83 -3.40 8.08 12.20
N LYS A 84 -2.66 7.12 11.60
CA LYS A 84 -1.49 7.43 10.77
C LYS A 84 -1.87 8.25 9.54
N LEU A 85 -2.95 7.88 8.87
CA LEU A 85 -3.41 8.61 7.69
C LEU A 85 -3.86 10.03 8.04
N ASP A 86 -4.58 10.18 9.14
CA ASP A 86 -5.02 11.49 9.60
C ASP A 86 -3.82 12.39 9.93
N ALA A 87 -2.82 11.84 10.60
CA ALA A 87 -1.60 12.58 10.95
C ALA A 87 -0.77 12.96 9.71
N ARG A 88 -0.75 12.10 8.69
CA ARG A 88 -0.03 12.38 7.45
C ARG A 88 -0.64 13.55 6.67
N GLY A 89 -1.98 13.67 6.71
CA GLY A 89 -2.71 14.58 5.84
C GLY A 89 -2.89 13.99 4.44
N GLY A 90 -3.65 14.67 3.62
CA GLY A 90 -3.97 14.18 2.28
C GLY A 90 -5.24 13.35 2.26
N TRP A 91 -5.64 12.95 1.07
CA TRP A 91 -6.90 12.23 0.89
C TRP A 91 -6.80 10.80 1.38
N PHE A 92 -7.79 10.40 2.15
CA PHE A 92 -8.09 9.00 2.43
C PHE A 92 -9.58 8.82 2.69
N GLN A 93 -10.06 7.60 2.56
CA GLN A 93 -11.46 7.29 2.83
C GLN A 93 -11.56 5.87 3.39
N ALA A 94 -12.32 5.73 4.47
CA ALA A 94 -12.62 4.44 5.07
C ALA A 94 -14.12 4.19 5.01
N GLN A 95 -14.52 2.98 4.59
CA GLN A 95 -15.93 2.64 4.52
C GLN A 95 -16.15 1.15 4.76
N ALA A 96 -17.23 0.83 5.47
CA ALA A 96 -17.65 -0.54 5.66
C ALA A 96 -18.15 -1.14 4.35
N VAL A 97 -17.80 -2.40 4.12
CA VAL A 97 -18.32 -3.14 2.97
C VAL A 97 -19.65 -3.78 3.37
N PRO A 98 -20.78 -3.38 2.75
CA PRO A 98 -22.09 -3.88 3.16
C PRO A 98 -22.18 -5.40 3.13
N GLY A 99 -22.76 -5.99 4.18
CA GLY A 99 -22.95 -7.43 4.29
C GLY A 99 -21.71 -8.24 4.62
N THR A 100 -20.61 -7.57 5.00
CA THR A 100 -19.35 -8.23 5.37
C THR A 100 -18.78 -7.67 6.66
N PRO A 101 -17.83 -8.38 7.32
CA PRO A 101 -17.12 -7.82 8.47
C PRO A 101 -15.96 -6.90 8.08
N PHE A 102 -15.81 -6.56 6.80
CA PHE A 102 -14.65 -5.81 6.32
C PHE A 102 -14.90 -4.32 6.27
N THR A 103 -13.83 -3.57 6.55
CA THR A 103 -13.71 -2.14 6.27
C THR A 103 -12.57 -1.96 5.26
N GLN A 104 -12.81 -1.17 4.22
CA GLN A 104 -11.81 -0.83 3.21
C GLN A 104 -11.33 0.59 3.43
N VAL A 105 -10.03 0.78 3.40
CA VAL A 105 -9.40 2.10 3.49
C VAL A 105 -8.64 2.35 2.20
N HIS A 106 -8.93 3.48 1.55
CA HIS A 106 -8.29 3.89 0.30
C HIS A 106 -7.46 5.14 0.53
N HIS A 107 -6.27 5.16 -0.02
CA HIS A 107 -5.39 6.34 -0.04
C HIS A 107 -4.38 6.21 -1.18
N TYR A 108 -3.53 7.22 -1.34
CA TYR A 108 -2.56 7.23 -2.44
C TYR A 108 -1.13 7.22 -1.91
N ASP A 109 -0.25 6.49 -2.60
CA ASP A 109 1.17 6.54 -2.33
C ASP A 109 1.77 7.85 -2.92
N PRO A 110 3.08 8.14 -2.70
CA PRO A 110 3.69 9.36 -3.23
C PRO A 110 3.70 9.47 -4.76
N ASN A 111 3.47 8.36 -5.47
CA ASN A 111 3.46 8.31 -6.93
C ASN A 111 2.06 8.40 -7.53
N GLY A 112 1.04 8.54 -6.68
CA GLY A 112 -0.35 8.54 -7.13
C GLY A 112 -0.94 7.16 -7.35
N VAL A 113 -0.29 6.11 -6.88
CA VAL A 113 -0.85 4.76 -6.93
C VAL A 113 -1.92 4.63 -5.84
N LYS A 114 -3.10 4.21 -6.22
CA LYS A 114 -4.19 4.00 -5.27
C LYS A 114 -3.99 2.71 -4.51
N ILE A 115 -3.96 2.81 -3.20
CA ILE A 115 -3.80 1.70 -2.28
C ILE A 115 -5.10 1.45 -1.57
N GLU A 116 -5.50 0.19 -1.50
CA GLU A 116 -6.57 -0.26 -0.64
C GLU A 116 -5.97 -1.11 0.47
N VAL A 117 -6.40 -0.90 1.72
CA VAL A 117 -6.10 -1.83 2.79
C VAL A 117 -7.42 -2.31 3.37
N ALA A 118 -7.63 -3.63 3.36
CA ALA A 118 -8.84 -4.26 3.86
C ALA A 118 -8.61 -4.78 5.26
N PHE A 119 -9.50 -4.41 6.18
CA PHE A 119 -9.45 -4.82 7.58
C PHE A 119 -10.70 -5.64 7.91
N GLU A 120 -10.53 -6.79 8.53
CA GLU A 120 -11.67 -7.55 9.06
C GLU A 120 -12.02 -6.99 10.44
N GLU A 121 -12.38 -5.72 10.48
CA GLU A 121 -12.68 -4.95 11.70
C GLU A 121 -13.77 -3.94 11.39
N PRO A 122 -14.68 -3.66 12.34
CA PRO A 122 -15.70 -2.63 12.15
C PRO A 122 -15.10 -1.23 12.29
N LEU A 123 -15.72 -0.25 11.63
CA LEU A 123 -15.38 1.14 11.84
C LEU A 123 -15.82 1.59 13.23
N ASP A 124 -14.87 2.18 13.96
CA ASP A 124 -15.16 2.86 15.22
C ASP A 124 -15.52 4.30 14.90
N GLN A 125 -16.67 4.77 15.44
CA GLN A 125 -17.14 6.13 15.20
C GLN A 125 -16.20 7.22 15.72
N SER A 126 -15.28 6.86 16.64
CA SER A 126 -14.29 7.80 17.15
C SER A 126 -13.09 7.97 16.23
N SER A 127 -12.94 7.10 15.22
CA SER A 127 -11.83 7.17 14.28
C SER A 127 -12.15 8.10 13.10
N PRO A 128 -11.15 8.80 12.56
CA PRO A 128 -11.36 9.55 11.32
C PRO A 128 -11.65 8.59 10.17
N THR A 129 -12.63 8.93 9.33
CA THR A 129 -13.04 8.07 8.21
C THR A 129 -12.71 8.66 6.85
N TRP A 130 -12.23 9.91 6.80
CA TRP A 130 -11.78 10.54 5.57
C TRP A 130 -10.85 11.71 5.86
N GLY A 131 -10.05 12.08 4.87
CA GLY A 131 -9.15 13.22 4.91
C GLY A 131 -9.00 13.85 3.53
N GLU A 132 -8.45 15.05 3.48
CA GLU A 132 -8.21 15.79 2.23
C GLU A 132 -6.74 15.93 1.93
#